data_9747b829fa9c5c84dd0bd3742081ec2c
#
_entry.id   9747b829fa9c5c84dd0bd3742081ec2c
#
_cell.length_a   1.000
_cell.length_b   1.000
_cell.length_c   1.000
_cell.angle_alpha   90.00
_cell.angle_beta   90.00
_cell.angle_gamma   90.00
#
_symmetry.space_group_name_H-M   'P 1'
#
loop_
_entity.id
_entity.type
_entity.pdbx_description
1 polymer ?
#
loop_
_entity_poly.entity_id
_entity_poly.type
_entity_poly.pdbx_seq_one_letter_code
_entity_poly.pdbx_strand_id
1 'polypeptide(L)'
;QKALSVPCGFDTDVNGSLLGEVSYGASKGMENAVYITIGTGVGAGVLSNGKLLHGMLHPELGHMAMVSHENDHFRGICPFHRNCLEGMASGPAMEARYGKKADTLADIPMVWETEAYYIGQALCNIILTLSPERIILGGGVMHQTQLFPLIHAEVKKQLNGYLKTKELDDI
;
A
#
# COMPACT_ATOMS: atom_id res chain seq x y z
N GLN A 1 -26.73 -0.91 16.21
CA GLN A 1 -27.61 0.26 16.37
C GLN A 1 -28.73 -0.01 17.37
N LYS A 2 -29.54 -1.10 17.19
CA LYS A 2 -30.66 -1.41 18.10
C LYS A 2 -30.21 -1.69 19.55
N ALA A 3 -29.05 -2.33 19.75
CA ALA A 3 -28.57 -2.68 21.09
C ALA A 3 -28.02 -1.49 21.90
N LEU A 4 -27.49 -0.47 21.22
CA LEU A 4 -26.83 0.68 21.85
C LEU A 4 -27.67 1.96 21.77
N SER A 5 -28.75 1.96 20.97
CA SER A 5 -29.61 3.13 20.73
C SER A 5 -28.84 4.41 20.29
N VAL A 6 -27.74 4.22 19.59
CA VAL A 6 -26.91 5.32 19.05
C VAL A 6 -26.75 5.18 17.53
N PRO A 7 -26.50 6.29 16.81
CA PRO A 7 -26.12 6.21 15.41
C PRO A 7 -24.83 5.39 15.26
N CYS A 8 -24.80 4.48 14.31
CA CYS A 8 -23.63 3.66 13.99
C CYS A 8 -23.33 3.77 12.50
N GLY A 9 -22.06 3.99 12.18
CA GLY A 9 -21.49 3.81 10.86
C GLY A 9 -20.77 2.47 10.77
N PHE A 10 -20.66 1.93 9.56
CA PHE A 10 -19.88 0.73 9.27
C PHE A 10 -19.04 1.00 8.02
N ASP A 11 -17.74 0.74 8.11
CA ASP A 11 -16.79 0.90 7.03
C ASP A 11 -15.63 -0.07 7.21
N THR A 12 -14.66 -0.08 6.28
CA THR A 12 -13.45 -0.90 6.40
C THR A 12 -12.50 -0.34 7.46
N ASP A 13 -11.65 -1.20 8.01
CA ASP A 13 -10.61 -0.81 8.96
C ASP A 13 -9.59 0.15 8.34
N VAL A 14 -9.25 -0.02 7.07
CA VAL A 14 -8.35 0.87 6.32
C VAL A 14 -8.97 2.26 6.09
N ASN A 15 -10.27 2.35 5.85
CA ASN A 15 -10.97 3.63 5.80
C ASN A 15 -10.98 4.31 7.18
N GLY A 16 -11.16 3.54 8.24
CA GLY A 16 -11.05 4.03 9.62
C GLY A 16 -9.65 4.57 9.93
N SER A 17 -8.60 3.86 9.49
CA SER A 17 -7.21 4.29 9.63
C SER A 17 -6.94 5.58 8.85
N LEU A 18 -7.40 5.66 7.60
CA LEU A 18 -7.27 6.88 6.80
C LEU A 18 -7.98 8.08 7.44
N LEU A 19 -9.18 7.91 7.97
CA LEU A 19 -9.88 8.97 8.68
C LEU A 19 -9.11 9.45 9.92
N GLY A 20 -8.44 8.55 10.63
CA GLY A 20 -7.53 8.89 11.72
C GLY A 20 -6.38 9.78 11.23
N GLU A 21 -5.74 9.42 10.13
CA GLU A 21 -4.63 10.18 9.52
C GLU A 21 -5.07 11.55 9.01
N VAL A 22 -6.25 11.65 8.42
CA VAL A 22 -6.82 12.93 7.94
C VAL A 22 -7.26 13.83 9.09
N SER A 23 -7.72 13.25 10.19
CA SER A 23 -8.19 14.03 11.35
C SER A 23 -7.05 14.47 12.25
N TYR A 24 -6.08 13.61 12.50
CA TYR A 24 -5.08 13.79 13.55
C TYR A 24 -3.64 13.49 13.12
N GLY A 25 -3.44 12.82 11.99
CA GLY A 25 -2.16 12.30 11.55
C GLY A 25 -1.51 13.06 10.40
N ALA A 26 -0.78 12.32 9.58
CA ALA A 26 0.09 12.84 8.53
C ALA A 26 -0.66 13.49 7.35
N SER A 27 -1.94 13.19 7.15
CA SER A 27 -2.78 13.77 6.08
C SER A 27 -3.75 14.83 6.59
N LYS A 28 -3.50 15.41 7.76
CA LYS A 28 -4.39 16.44 8.33
C LYS A 28 -4.56 17.63 7.39
N GLY A 29 -5.83 17.92 7.07
CA GLY A 29 -6.21 19.04 6.20
C GLY A 29 -6.07 18.76 4.70
N MET A 30 -5.72 17.55 4.31
CA MET A 30 -5.70 17.12 2.91
C MET A 30 -7.08 16.63 2.47
N GLU A 31 -7.36 16.80 1.19
CA GLU A 31 -8.60 16.35 0.57
C GLU A 31 -8.42 15.08 -0.28
N ASN A 32 -7.18 14.75 -0.63
CA ASN A 32 -6.85 13.60 -1.47
C ASN A 32 -5.70 12.81 -0.85
N ALA A 33 -6.00 11.71 -0.21
CA ALA A 33 -5.00 10.89 0.48
C ALA A 33 -5.32 9.39 0.34
N VAL A 34 -4.29 8.58 0.43
CA VAL A 34 -4.42 7.11 0.42
C VAL A 34 -3.67 6.54 1.63
N TYR A 35 -4.32 5.66 2.36
CA TYR A 35 -3.68 4.84 3.39
C TYR A 35 -3.62 3.39 2.90
N ILE A 36 -2.45 2.79 2.97
CA ILE A 36 -2.24 1.39 2.58
C ILE A 36 -1.65 0.65 3.76
N THR A 37 -2.29 -0.43 4.16
CA THR A 37 -1.72 -1.37 5.14
C THR A 37 -1.12 -2.57 4.42
N ILE A 38 0.12 -2.93 4.75
CA ILE A 38 0.83 -4.11 4.24
C ILE A 38 1.21 -4.97 5.46
N GLY A 39 0.47 -6.06 5.63
CA GLY A 39 0.61 -6.94 6.79
C GLY A 39 0.28 -8.39 6.43
N THR A 40 -0.67 -9.01 7.13
CA THR A 40 -1.19 -10.35 6.79
C THR A 40 -1.89 -10.34 5.44
N GLY A 41 -2.54 -9.22 5.11
CA GLY A 41 -3.08 -8.91 3.79
C GLY A 41 -2.63 -7.52 3.35
N VAL A 42 -3.18 -7.04 2.25
CA VAL A 42 -2.98 -5.67 1.76
C VAL A 42 -4.34 -5.02 1.52
N GLY A 43 -4.60 -3.95 2.26
CA GLY A 43 -5.82 -3.15 2.09
C GLY A 43 -5.49 -1.68 1.92
N ALA A 44 -6.42 -0.91 1.36
CA ALA A 44 -6.25 0.53 1.22
C ALA A 44 -7.55 1.30 1.42
N GLY A 45 -7.46 2.43 2.10
CA GLY A 45 -8.48 3.46 2.16
C GLY A 45 -8.10 4.62 1.25
N VAL A 46 -9.08 5.21 0.59
CA VAL A 46 -8.89 6.33 -0.35
C VAL A 46 -9.80 7.49 0.03
N LEU A 47 -9.21 8.66 0.19
CA LEU A 47 -9.92 9.94 0.29
C LEU A 47 -9.78 10.68 -1.04
N SER A 48 -10.88 11.15 -1.58
CA SER A 48 -10.90 11.97 -2.80
C SER A 48 -11.90 13.11 -2.64
N ASN A 49 -11.42 14.34 -2.85
CA ASN A 49 -12.21 15.56 -2.64
C ASN A 49 -12.87 15.60 -1.23
N GLY A 50 -12.11 15.27 -0.21
CA GLY A 50 -12.54 15.27 1.18
C GLY A 50 -13.53 14.17 1.57
N LYS A 51 -13.77 13.18 0.71
CA LYS A 51 -14.71 12.09 0.96
C LYS A 51 -14.03 10.74 0.78
N LEU A 52 -14.36 9.79 1.65
CA LEU A 52 -13.96 8.40 1.43
C LEU A 52 -14.53 7.89 0.11
N LEU A 53 -13.69 7.23 -0.66
CA LEU A 53 -14.08 6.68 -1.95
C LEU A 53 -14.87 5.39 -1.75
N HIS A 54 -16.14 5.43 -2.11
CA HIS A 54 -17.02 4.28 -2.23
C HIS A 54 -17.62 4.26 -3.63
N GLY A 55 -17.58 3.10 -4.25
CA GLY A 55 -18.26 2.84 -5.52
C GLY A 55 -19.42 1.86 -5.31
N MET A 56 -19.56 0.91 -6.20
CA MET A 56 -20.45 -0.23 -5.98
C MET A 56 -20.02 -1.03 -4.74
N LEU A 57 -18.71 -1.15 -4.55
CA LEU A 57 -18.03 -1.66 -3.35
C LEU A 57 -16.93 -0.66 -2.96
N HIS A 58 -16.24 -0.91 -1.84
CA HIS A 58 -15.01 -0.18 -1.51
C HIS A 58 -13.86 -0.61 -2.45
N PRO A 59 -12.87 0.26 -2.68
CA PRO A 59 -11.69 -0.08 -3.48
C PRO A 59 -10.89 -1.23 -2.87
N GLU A 60 -10.51 -2.18 -3.71
CA GLU A 60 -9.67 -3.35 -3.35
C GLU A 60 -8.28 -3.21 -3.96
N LEU A 61 -7.56 -2.13 -3.62
CA LEU A 61 -6.25 -1.81 -4.21
C LEU A 61 -5.19 -2.89 -3.95
N GLY A 62 -5.31 -3.66 -2.86
CA GLY A 62 -4.45 -4.81 -2.59
C GLY A 62 -4.52 -5.91 -3.65
N HIS A 63 -5.57 -5.91 -4.47
CA HIS A 63 -5.75 -6.89 -5.53
C HIS A 63 -5.40 -6.38 -6.93
N MET A 64 -4.75 -5.23 -7.05
CA MET A 64 -4.17 -4.78 -8.32
C MET A 64 -3.17 -5.81 -8.84
N ALA A 65 -3.26 -6.16 -10.13
CA ALA A 65 -2.32 -7.07 -10.77
C ALA A 65 -0.93 -6.43 -10.87
N MET A 66 0.10 -7.19 -10.49
CA MET A 66 1.50 -6.76 -10.56
C MET A 66 2.23 -7.42 -11.72
N VAL A 67 3.12 -6.68 -12.34
CA VAL A 67 4.09 -7.23 -13.30
C VAL A 67 5.24 -7.82 -12.47
N SER A 68 5.55 -9.09 -12.70
CA SER A 68 6.64 -9.75 -11.98
C SER A 68 7.99 -9.12 -12.32
N HIS A 69 8.84 -8.97 -11.30
CA HIS A 69 10.23 -8.59 -11.51
C HIS A 69 10.93 -9.67 -12.34
N GLU A 70 11.82 -9.26 -13.26
CA GLU A 70 12.47 -10.16 -14.21
C GLU A 70 13.22 -11.35 -13.56
N ASN A 71 13.77 -11.12 -12.36
CA ASN A 71 14.50 -12.12 -11.58
C ASN A 71 13.65 -12.79 -10.49
N ASP A 72 12.34 -12.51 -10.42
CA ASP A 72 11.45 -13.12 -9.44
C ASP A 72 10.56 -14.17 -10.10
N HIS A 73 10.82 -15.42 -9.78
CA HIS A 73 10.03 -16.55 -10.27
C HIS A 73 8.85 -16.93 -9.36
N PHE A 74 8.65 -16.17 -8.28
CA PHE A 74 7.53 -16.36 -7.38
C PHE A 74 6.21 -15.98 -8.06
N ARG A 75 5.20 -16.84 -7.93
CA ARG A 75 3.93 -16.67 -8.64
C ARG A 75 2.84 -16.02 -7.82
N GLY A 76 3.14 -15.64 -6.58
CA GLY A 76 2.17 -15.10 -5.65
C GLY A 76 1.31 -16.16 -4.98
N ILE A 77 0.69 -15.76 -3.87
CA ILE A 77 -0.13 -16.65 -3.02
C ILE A 77 -1.62 -16.32 -3.03
N CYS A 78 -2.04 -15.20 -3.61
CA CYS A 78 -3.45 -14.85 -3.61
C CYS A 78 -4.27 -15.96 -4.27
N PRO A 79 -5.30 -16.51 -3.60
CA PRO A 79 -6.07 -17.63 -4.13
C PRO A 79 -6.89 -17.27 -5.39
N PHE A 80 -7.15 -15.98 -5.61
CA PHE A 80 -7.93 -15.48 -6.74
C PHE A 80 -7.06 -15.03 -7.91
N HIS A 81 -6.04 -14.19 -7.64
CA HIS A 81 -5.27 -13.47 -8.66
C HIS A 81 -3.81 -13.93 -8.73
N ARG A 82 -3.33 -14.70 -7.76
CA ARG A 82 -1.92 -15.07 -7.55
C ARG A 82 -1.02 -13.86 -7.40
N ASN A 83 -0.70 -13.16 -8.50
CA ASN A 83 0.27 -12.06 -8.58
C ASN A 83 -0.34 -10.67 -8.40
N CYS A 84 -1.40 -10.50 -7.64
CA CYS A 84 -1.82 -9.17 -7.17
C CYS A 84 -0.86 -8.64 -6.10
N LEU A 85 -0.97 -7.36 -5.73
CA LEU A 85 -0.11 -6.75 -4.72
C LEU A 85 -0.08 -7.56 -3.42
N GLU A 86 -1.23 -7.95 -2.89
CA GLU A 86 -1.32 -8.80 -1.69
C GLU A 86 -0.61 -10.14 -1.90
N GLY A 87 -0.83 -10.78 -3.04
CA GLY A 87 -0.21 -12.06 -3.37
C GLY A 87 1.31 -12.00 -3.51
N MET A 88 1.87 -10.82 -3.76
CA MET A 88 3.30 -10.63 -3.98
C MET A 88 4.02 -9.98 -2.79
N ALA A 89 3.36 -9.07 -2.04
CA ALA A 89 3.98 -8.19 -1.07
C ALA A 89 3.42 -8.30 0.36
N SER A 90 2.44 -9.17 0.63
CA SER A 90 2.01 -9.40 2.02
C SER A 90 3.05 -10.18 2.83
N GLY A 91 2.99 -10.08 4.15
CA GLY A 91 3.87 -10.87 5.03
C GLY A 91 3.85 -12.37 4.73
N PRO A 92 2.67 -13.01 4.56
CA PRO A 92 2.58 -14.40 4.10
C PRO A 92 3.18 -14.64 2.70
N ALA A 93 3.11 -13.67 1.78
CA ALA A 93 3.74 -13.78 0.47
C ALA A 93 5.27 -13.79 0.60
N MET A 94 5.82 -12.92 1.44
CA MET A 94 7.26 -12.93 1.75
C MET A 94 7.69 -14.25 2.37
N GLU A 95 6.93 -14.76 3.35
CA GLU A 95 7.24 -16.06 3.99
C GLU A 95 7.19 -17.19 2.96
N ALA A 96 6.21 -17.20 2.08
CA ALA A 96 6.11 -18.22 1.03
C ALA A 96 7.24 -18.12 -0.02
N ARG A 97 7.70 -16.90 -0.35
CA ARG A 97 8.80 -16.67 -1.31
C ARG A 97 10.16 -17.09 -0.74
N TYR A 98 10.43 -16.77 0.51
CA TYR A 98 11.75 -16.93 1.12
C TYR A 98 11.85 -18.08 2.15
N GLY A 99 10.74 -18.73 2.49
CA GLY A 99 10.67 -19.80 3.48
C GLY A 99 10.93 -19.34 4.92
N LYS A 100 10.91 -18.01 5.16
CA LYS A 100 11.19 -17.39 6.47
C LYS A 100 10.30 -16.15 6.65
N LYS A 101 9.98 -15.84 7.90
CA LYS A 101 9.24 -14.62 8.24
C LYS A 101 10.02 -13.35 7.92
N ALA A 102 9.33 -12.31 7.51
CA ALA A 102 9.92 -11.03 7.11
C ALA A 102 10.84 -10.41 8.18
N ASP A 103 10.49 -10.49 9.45
CA ASP A 103 11.28 -9.99 10.56
C ASP A 103 12.67 -10.66 10.69
N THR A 104 12.80 -11.90 10.22
CA THR A 104 14.08 -12.64 10.22
C THR A 104 14.94 -12.37 8.98
N LEU A 105 14.47 -11.53 8.06
CA LEU A 105 15.12 -11.24 6.78
C LEU A 105 15.66 -9.80 6.73
N ALA A 106 15.66 -9.07 7.85
CA ALA A 106 16.00 -7.65 7.92
C ALA A 106 17.36 -7.32 7.27
N ASP A 107 18.35 -8.18 7.43
CA ASP A 107 19.73 -7.98 6.95
C ASP A 107 19.98 -8.49 5.51
N ILE A 108 18.94 -8.83 4.76
CA ILE A 108 19.07 -9.35 3.39
C ILE A 108 18.57 -8.32 2.38
N PRO A 109 19.43 -7.47 1.79
CA PRO A 109 19.02 -6.35 0.93
C PRO A 109 18.12 -6.76 -0.22
N MET A 110 18.45 -7.83 -0.93
CA MET A 110 17.68 -8.32 -2.10
C MET A 110 16.20 -8.59 -1.78
N VAL A 111 15.90 -9.02 -0.55
CA VAL A 111 14.52 -9.25 -0.10
C VAL A 111 13.73 -7.94 -0.16
N TRP A 112 14.33 -6.88 0.38
CA TRP A 112 13.69 -5.57 0.50
C TRP A 112 13.67 -4.80 -0.81
N GLU A 113 14.65 -5.00 -1.68
CA GLU A 113 14.64 -4.49 -3.06
C GLU A 113 13.49 -5.10 -3.86
N THR A 114 13.27 -6.42 -3.73
CA THR A 114 12.15 -7.11 -4.38
C THR A 114 10.81 -6.63 -3.82
N GLU A 115 10.71 -6.45 -2.52
CA GLU A 115 9.50 -5.96 -1.86
C GLU A 115 9.19 -4.52 -2.30
N ALA A 116 10.21 -3.65 -2.31
CA ALA A 116 10.10 -2.27 -2.77
C ALA A 116 9.67 -2.18 -4.24
N TYR A 117 10.10 -3.10 -5.09
CA TYR A 117 9.67 -3.16 -6.50
C TYR A 117 8.15 -3.30 -6.61
N TYR A 118 7.54 -4.25 -5.90
CA TYR A 118 6.09 -4.47 -5.97
C TYR A 118 5.30 -3.34 -5.32
N ILE A 119 5.74 -2.87 -4.17
CA ILE A 119 5.10 -1.72 -3.50
C ILE A 119 5.23 -0.48 -4.40
N GLY A 120 6.42 -0.19 -4.92
CA GLY A 120 6.67 0.94 -5.82
C GLY A 120 5.78 0.91 -7.07
N GLN A 121 5.60 -0.26 -7.68
CA GLN A 121 4.70 -0.43 -8.82
C GLN A 121 3.24 -0.10 -8.47
N ALA A 122 2.76 -0.57 -7.31
CA ALA A 122 1.44 -0.25 -6.83
C ALA A 122 1.26 1.25 -6.57
N LEU A 123 2.26 1.88 -5.94
CA LEU A 123 2.24 3.32 -5.69
C LEU A 123 2.23 4.13 -7.00
N CYS A 124 3.01 3.73 -8.01
CA CYS A 124 2.95 4.37 -9.33
C CYS A 124 1.55 4.31 -9.94
N ASN A 125 0.89 3.14 -9.88
CA ASN A 125 -0.48 3.00 -10.37
C ASN A 125 -1.45 3.92 -9.61
N ILE A 126 -1.31 4.02 -8.30
CA ILE A 126 -2.14 4.88 -7.45
C ILE A 126 -1.89 6.35 -7.76
N ILE A 127 -0.63 6.77 -7.87
CA ILE A 127 -0.24 8.14 -8.20
C ILE A 127 -0.84 8.54 -9.56
N LEU A 128 -0.71 7.69 -10.57
CA LEU A 128 -1.16 7.98 -11.93
C LEU A 128 -2.69 7.95 -12.08
N THR A 129 -3.42 7.27 -11.20
CA THR A 129 -4.88 7.12 -11.29
C THR A 129 -5.65 8.02 -10.34
N LEU A 130 -5.13 8.26 -9.14
CA LEU A 130 -5.82 8.99 -8.08
C LEU A 130 -5.19 10.35 -7.80
N SER A 131 -3.93 10.56 -8.20
CA SER A 131 -3.18 11.80 -7.96
C SER A 131 -3.29 12.30 -6.51
N PRO A 132 -3.00 11.48 -5.50
CA PRO A 132 -3.18 11.88 -4.12
C PRO A 132 -2.12 12.90 -3.68
N GLU A 133 -2.47 13.78 -2.74
CA GLU A 133 -1.54 14.70 -2.07
C GLU A 133 -0.59 13.94 -1.15
N ARG A 134 -1.03 12.79 -0.62
CA ARG A 134 -0.23 11.92 0.25
C ARG A 134 -0.63 10.46 0.17
N ILE A 135 0.37 9.60 0.24
CA ILE A 135 0.19 8.16 0.46
C ILE A 135 0.85 7.79 1.78
N ILE A 136 0.12 7.11 2.64
CA ILE A 136 0.60 6.64 3.93
C ILE A 136 0.72 5.12 3.87
N LEU A 137 1.88 4.61 4.22
CA LEU A 137 2.15 3.18 4.29
C LEU A 137 2.20 2.73 5.74
N GLY A 138 1.40 1.73 6.08
CA GLY A 138 1.35 1.13 7.40
C GLY A 138 1.31 -0.41 7.33
N GLY A 139 1.09 -1.03 8.49
CA GLY A 139 1.06 -2.48 8.61
C GLY A 139 2.40 -3.10 9.01
N GLY A 140 2.38 -4.39 9.33
CA GLY A 140 3.53 -5.07 9.94
C GLY A 140 4.78 -5.10 9.06
N VAL A 141 4.63 -5.19 7.74
CA VAL A 141 5.77 -5.19 6.80
C VAL A 141 6.48 -3.83 6.83
N MET A 142 5.75 -2.75 7.01
CA MET A 142 6.29 -1.38 7.03
C MET A 142 7.05 -1.03 8.32
N HIS A 143 7.11 -1.91 9.32
CA HIS A 143 8.05 -1.77 10.43
C HIS A 143 9.51 -1.90 9.99
N GLN A 144 9.75 -2.43 8.81
CA GLN A 144 11.06 -2.50 8.17
C GLN A 144 11.36 -1.16 7.49
N THR A 145 11.85 -0.21 8.26
CA THR A 145 12.00 1.19 7.84
C THR A 145 12.95 1.40 6.67
N GLN A 146 13.88 0.45 6.41
CA GLN A 146 14.73 0.45 5.22
C GLN A 146 13.96 0.35 3.90
N LEU A 147 12.67 -0.07 3.94
CA LEU A 147 11.81 -0.10 2.76
C LEU A 147 11.50 1.30 2.22
N PHE A 148 11.32 2.30 3.07
CA PHE A 148 10.89 3.62 2.62
C PHE A 148 11.81 4.23 1.56
N PRO A 149 13.13 4.35 1.77
CA PRO A 149 14.02 4.86 0.73
C PRO A 149 14.06 3.97 -0.53
N LEU A 150 13.94 2.66 -0.39
CA LEU A 150 13.90 1.74 -1.53
C LEU A 150 12.63 1.91 -2.36
N ILE A 151 11.47 1.97 -1.71
CA ILE A 151 10.18 2.22 -2.35
C ILE A 151 10.22 3.56 -3.08
N HIS A 152 10.76 4.59 -2.46
CA HIS A 152 10.86 5.92 -3.06
C HIS A 152 11.72 5.92 -4.32
N ALA A 153 12.90 5.28 -4.25
CA ALA A 153 13.77 5.13 -5.41
C ALA A 153 13.07 4.36 -6.54
N GLU A 154 12.32 3.31 -6.19
CA GLU A 154 11.61 2.51 -7.17
C GLU A 154 10.42 3.26 -7.81
N VAL A 155 9.68 4.05 -7.03
CA VAL A 155 8.62 4.95 -7.56
C VAL A 155 9.21 5.94 -8.56
N LYS A 156 10.30 6.62 -8.22
CA LYS A 156 10.99 7.55 -9.14
C LYS A 156 11.43 6.85 -10.43
N LYS A 157 12.02 5.68 -10.31
CA LYS A 157 12.46 4.86 -11.44
C LYS A 157 11.30 4.47 -12.35
N GLN A 158 10.18 4.00 -11.79
CA GLN A 158 9.03 3.53 -12.56
C GLN A 158 8.22 4.68 -13.17
N LEU A 159 8.10 5.83 -12.49
CA LEU A 159 7.52 7.05 -13.07
C LEU A 159 8.39 7.62 -14.21
N ASN A 160 9.68 7.29 -14.24
CA ASN A 160 10.61 7.59 -15.32
C ASN A 160 10.58 9.06 -15.79
N GLY A 161 10.41 9.98 -14.86
CA GLY A 161 10.36 11.43 -15.14
C GLY A 161 9.06 11.91 -15.80
N TYR A 162 8.02 11.08 -15.91
CA TYR A 162 6.72 11.49 -16.42
C TYR A 162 6.07 12.56 -15.54
N LEU A 163 6.14 12.40 -14.23
CA LEU A 163 5.73 13.42 -13.27
C LEU A 163 6.96 14.08 -12.67
N LYS A 164 6.91 15.41 -12.57
CA LYS A 164 7.96 16.24 -11.95
C LYS A 164 7.28 17.16 -10.95
N THR A 165 7.17 16.72 -9.73
CA THR A 165 6.64 17.51 -8.61
C THR A 165 7.66 17.56 -7.49
N LYS A 166 7.61 18.63 -6.68
CA LYS A 166 8.53 18.79 -5.54
C LYS A 166 8.37 17.65 -4.53
N GLU A 167 7.15 17.16 -4.38
CA GLU A 167 6.79 16.09 -3.45
C GLU A 167 7.47 14.75 -3.80
N LEU A 168 7.84 14.56 -5.08
CA LEU A 168 8.61 13.39 -5.51
C LEU A 168 10.12 13.55 -5.26
N ASP A 169 10.58 14.74 -4.96
CA ASP A 169 11.99 15.03 -4.68
C ASP A 169 12.25 15.18 -3.17
N ASP A 170 11.22 15.43 -2.39
CA ASP A 170 11.25 15.79 -0.97
C ASP A 170 10.63 14.66 -0.13
N ILE A 171 11.42 13.61 0.14
CA ILE A 171 10.99 12.54 1.04
C ILE A 171 12.03 12.24 2.09
#